data_e13269c71fed4874a51e6c6cf30b6b76
#
_entry.id   e13269c71fed4874a51e6c6cf30b6b76
#
_cell.length_a   1.000
_cell.length_b   1.000
_cell.length_c   1.000
_cell.angle_alpha   90.00
_cell.angle_beta   90.00
_cell.angle_gamma   90.00
#
_symmetry.space_group_name_H-M   'P 1'
#
loop_
_entity.id
_entity.type
_entity.pdbx_description
1 polymer ?
#
loop_
_entity_poly.entity_id
_entity_poly.type
_entity_poly.pdbx_seq_one_letter_code
_entity_poly.pdbx_strand_id
1 'polypeptide(L)'
;MKTFVRRYYVFAAIALWAIACWAFFQFWYPYHFFFQEQNQLFLWSSDYISSYLHPFRFAALIGDFLTQFYYYLYVGAIIQTACITIAGLLVYQAFRNFHVARPFALAISLALMTFVAVCHFSTSYRLSSTISIMSWTLTLWLVSLVYSRNKRLTIAACNLLVPTYLLFGLPEIKTIQKPDFILEKDFAVDCEYYFGNHDKVISIVESSEEHSSQMLFFYNLVQAQRGQLPENLLKFTPTDLGTFYKIGPETPMLTIRNMNELYWALGDMTFTERAAMMTNVFSHNNRNVRMMKRLAECNYVSGDTLAAEKYLRILDKTFVYHRWADNVRAHGKDIYRSKMEMVNQRDTITIGDNAHFLMMQLLDRNPDNTIALDYILCSTLLLKDIVNFKRDYDRYCTDKNKPRLKTLYQEALCIWLAGTNAPKEEWMKYIQRQDVLQRFQQYNSQRGNPAFKDTYWYYFDKIKAPDV
;
A
#
# COMPACT_ATOMS: atom_id res chain seq x y z
N MET A 1 45.25 -17.79 -19.19
CA MET A 1 43.97 -17.98 -18.48
C MET A 1 44.10 -17.83 -16.95
N LYS A 2 45.00 -18.53 -16.24
CA LYS A 2 45.14 -18.42 -14.76
C LYS A 2 45.52 -17.02 -14.26
N THR A 3 46.33 -16.25 -14.96
CA THR A 3 46.72 -14.87 -14.60
C THR A 3 45.57 -13.86 -14.80
N PHE A 4 44.77 -14.02 -15.83
CA PHE A 4 43.57 -13.21 -16.10
C PHE A 4 42.50 -13.40 -15.02
N VAL A 5 42.16 -14.66 -14.71
CA VAL A 5 41.23 -15.02 -13.64
C VAL A 5 41.66 -14.44 -12.29
N ARG A 6 42.99 -14.54 -11.97
CA ARG A 6 43.55 -14.03 -10.72
C ARG A 6 43.55 -12.51 -10.59
N ARG A 7 43.36 -11.78 -11.71
CA ARG A 7 43.30 -10.31 -11.74
C ARG A 7 41.90 -9.79 -11.58
N TYR A 8 40.88 -10.49 -12.12
CA TYR A 8 39.51 -9.98 -12.25
C TYR A 8 38.47 -10.68 -11.35
N TYR A 9 38.82 -11.77 -10.64
CA TYR A 9 37.87 -12.55 -9.84
C TYR A 9 37.16 -11.70 -8.79
N VAL A 10 37.79 -10.67 -8.24
CA VAL A 10 37.19 -9.78 -7.24
C VAL A 10 36.05 -8.96 -7.85
N PHE A 11 36.35 -8.33 -9.01
CA PHE A 11 35.33 -7.56 -9.72
C PHE A 11 34.17 -8.44 -10.19
N ALA A 12 34.50 -9.65 -10.67
CA ALA A 12 33.49 -10.63 -11.05
C ALA A 12 32.61 -11.04 -9.87
N ALA A 13 33.19 -11.27 -8.69
CA ALA A 13 32.44 -11.64 -7.48
C ALA A 13 31.51 -10.50 -7.01
N ILE A 14 32.00 -9.25 -6.98
CA ILE A 14 31.19 -8.08 -6.62
C ILE A 14 30.09 -7.84 -7.65
N ALA A 15 30.40 -7.97 -8.94
CA ALA A 15 29.41 -7.81 -10.01
C ALA A 15 28.33 -8.89 -9.95
N LEU A 16 28.69 -10.15 -9.72
CA LEU A 16 27.73 -11.24 -9.52
C LEU A 16 26.84 -10.99 -8.31
N TRP A 17 27.41 -10.54 -7.19
CA TRP A 17 26.64 -10.18 -6.02
C TRP A 17 25.66 -9.02 -6.34
N ALA A 18 26.13 -7.97 -7.01
CA ALA A 18 25.31 -6.83 -7.39
C ALA A 18 24.15 -7.23 -8.31
N ILE A 19 24.40 -8.09 -9.30
CA ILE A 19 23.37 -8.62 -10.20
C ILE A 19 22.35 -9.45 -9.40
N ALA A 20 22.82 -10.33 -8.50
CA ALA A 20 21.94 -11.15 -7.68
C ALA A 20 21.08 -10.30 -6.73
N CYS A 21 21.68 -9.29 -6.08
CA CYS A 21 20.99 -8.34 -5.22
C CYS A 21 19.94 -7.52 -5.99
N TRP A 22 20.34 -6.96 -7.14
CA TRP A 22 19.40 -6.24 -8.01
C TRP A 22 18.27 -7.15 -8.47
N ALA A 23 18.56 -8.35 -8.96
CA ALA A 23 17.54 -9.29 -9.41
C ALA A 23 16.57 -9.68 -8.30
N PHE A 24 17.06 -9.90 -7.08
CA PHE A 24 16.21 -10.17 -5.92
C PHE A 24 15.23 -9.02 -5.68
N PHE A 25 15.74 -7.80 -5.51
CA PHE A 25 14.90 -6.64 -5.23
C PHE A 25 14.02 -6.25 -6.41
N GLN A 26 14.41 -6.53 -7.65
CA GLN A 26 13.62 -6.21 -8.84
C GLN A 26 12.48 -7.18 -9.08
N PHE A 27 12.67 -8.47 -8.84
CA PHE A 27 11.70 -9.48 -9.23
C PHE A 27 10.90 -10.09 -8.07
N TRP A 28 11.47 -10.11 -6.87
CA TRP A 28 10.82 -10.71 -5.69
C TRP A 28 10.44 -9.71 -4.60
N TYR A 29 11.03 -8.50 -4.63
CA TYR A 29 10.82 -7.51 -3.56
C TYR A 29 10.75 -6.06 -4.07
N PRO A 30 9.97 -5.73 -5.17
CA PRO A 30 9.97 -4.41 -5.78
C PRO A 30 9.00 -3.41 -5.15
N TYR A 31 7.92 -3.86 -4.53
CA TYR A 31 6.80 -2.97 -4.15
C TYR A 31 7.05 -2.22 -2.84
N HIS A 32 7.92 -2.73 -1.97
CA HIS A 32 8.31 -2.01 -0.77
C HIS A 32 9.00 -0.67 -1.08
N PHE A 33 9.67 -0.53 -2.23
CA PHE A 33 10.23 0.75 -2.67
C PHE A 33 9.15 1.79 -2.91
N PHE A 34 8.10 1.41 -3.64
CA PHE A 34 6.96 2.28 -3.87
C PHE A 34 6.29 2.67 -2.56
N PHE A 35 6.12 1.71 -1.63
CA PHE A 35 5.61 2.00 -0.30
C PHE A 35 6.47 3.04 0.44
N GLN A 36 7.80 2.94 0.38
CA GLN A 36 8.71 3.91 1.00
C GLN A 36 8.57 5.30 0.39
N GLU A 37 8.45 5.40 -0.93
CA GLU A 37 8.24 6.66 -1.64
C GLU A 37 6.92 7.32 -1.21
N GLN A 38 5.83 6.56 -1.16
CA GLN A 38 4.52 7.08 -0.79
C GLN A 38 4.46 7.63 0.64
N ASN A 39 5.30 7.12 1.55
CA ASN A 39 5.35 7.52 2.96
C ASN A 39 6.40 8.60 3.25
N GLN A 40 6.80 9.37 2.25
CA GLN A 40 7.65 10.54 2.40
C GLN A 40 7.16 11.68 1.50
N LEU A 41 7.79 12.85 1.64
CA LEU A 41 7.59 13.98 0.77
C LEU A 41 8.91 14.75 0.66
N PHE A 42 9.48 14.82 -0.51
CA PHE A 42 10.66 15.64 -0.82
C PHE A 42 10.27 16.84 -1.66
N LEU A 43 10.63 18.05 -1.20
CA LEU A 43 10.29 19.30 -1.88
C LEU A 43 11.54 20.01 -2.41
N TRP A 44 11.49 20.41 -3.66
CA TRP A 44 12.47 21.29 -4.28
C TRP A 44 12.19 22.74 -3.91
N SER A 45 12.53 23.12 -2.68
CA SER A 45 12.47 24.51 -2.23
C SER A 45 13.62 24.81 -1.28
N SER A 46 14.10 26.06 -1.29
CA SER A 46 15.19 26.52 -0.43
C SER A 46 14.91 26.27 1.04
N ASP A 47 13.69 26.60 1.49
CA ASP A 47 13.29 26.44 2.90
C ASP A 47 13.25 24.97 3.34
N TYR A 48 12.81 24.08 2.44
CA TYR A 48 12.80 22.65 2.73
C TYR A 48 14.21 22.08 2.79
N ILE A 49 15.05 22.39 1.80
CA ILE A 49 16.45 21.94 1.74
C ILE A 49 17.24 22.50 2.92
N SER A 50 17.02 23.77 3.29
CA SER A 50 17.68 24.38 4.44
C SER A 50 17.36 23.70 5.77
N SER A 51 16.18 23.07 5.90
CA SER A 51 15.79 22.29 7.06
C SER A 51 16.63 21.03 7.29
N TYR A 52 17.39 20.59 6.27
CA TYR A 52 18.36 19.51 6.38
C TYR A 52 19.81 19.98 6.61
N LEU A 53 20.08 21.28 6.54
CA LEU A 53 21.42 21.84 6.76
C LEU A 53 21.75 21.96 8.26
N HIS A 54 21.39 20.93 9.02
CA HIS A 54 21.71 20.74 10.42
C HIS A 54 22.63 19.53 10.60
N PRO A 55 23.40 19.48 11.68
CA PRO A 55 24.21 18.31 12.00
C PRO A 55 23.42 17.01 11.91
N PHE A 56 24.04 15.96 11.41
CA PHE A 56 23.51 14.58 11.28
C PHE A 56 22.40 14.38 10.26
N ARG A 57 21.99 15.41 9.46
CA ARG A 57 20.86 15.31 8.54
C ARG A 57 21.21 15.21 7.06
N PHE A 58 22.49 15.31 6.69
CA PHE A 58 22.86 15.31 5.27
C PHE A 58 22.63 13.94 4.61
N ALA A 59 22.80 12.84 5.35
CA ALA A 59 22.43 11.52 4.87
C ALA A 59 20.92 11.40 4.58
N ALA A 60 20.08 12.03 5.42
CA ALA A 60 18.64 12.05 5.21
C ALA A 60 18.27 12.90 3.97
N LEU A 61 18.94 14.04 3.75
CA LEU A 61 18.73 14.85 2.55
C LEU A 61 18.96 14.02 1.27
N ILE A 62 20.12 13.35 1.17
CA ILE A 62 20.46 12.53 -0.01
C ILE A 62 19.52 11.32 -0.10
N GLY A 63 19.26 10.66 1.02
CA GLY A 63 18.37 9.50 1.08
C GLY A 63 16.95 9.83 0.62
N ASP A 64 16.35 10.87 1.18
CA ASP A 64 14.99 11.30 0.82
C ASP A 64 14.92 11.81 -0.64
N PHE A 65 15.97 12.50 -1.10
CA PHE A 65 16.09 12.89 -2.51
C PHE A 65 16.09 11.68 -3.46
N LEU A 66 16.87 10.65 -3.15
CA LEU A 66 16.94 9.45 -4.00
C LEU A 66 15.68 8.59 -3.90
N THR A 67 15.03 8.55 -2.73
CA THR A 67 13.82 7.75 -2.50
C THR A 67 12.63 8.27 -3.32
N GLN A 68 12.57 9.54 -3.72
CA GLN A 68 11.49 10.03 -4.60
C GLN A 68 11.45 9.29 -5.95
N PHE A 69 12.57 8.73 -6.42
CA PHE A 69 12.63 7.96 -7.66
C PHE A 69 12.09 6.53 -7.51
N TYR A 70 11.80 6.07 -6.30
CA TYR A 70 11.16 4.78 -6.05
C TYR A 70 9.70 4.72 -6.54
N TYR A 71 9.12 5.86 -6.91
CA TYR A 71 7.89 5.92 -7.68
C TYR A 71 7.92 5.03 -8.92
N TYR A 72 9.08 4.90 -9.55
CA TYR A 72 9.30 4.02 -10.70
C TYR A 72 9.80 2.66 -10.21
N LEU A 73 8.97 1.62 -10.30
CA LEU A 73 9.24 0.27 -9.76
C LEU A 73 10.60 -0.33 -10.16
N TYR A 74 11.18 0.09 -11.32
CA TYR A 74 12.48 -0.42 -11.76
C TYR A 74 13.67 0.34 -11.16
N VAL A 75 13.47 1.55 -10.71
CA VAL A 75 14.55 2.45 -10.32
C VAL A 75 15.00 2.20 -8.87
N GLY A 76 14.08 1.82 -8.00
CA GLY A 76 14.37 1.57 -6.59
C GLY A 76 15.46 0.51 -6.39
N ALA A 77 15.32 -0.64 -7.01
CA ALA A 77 16.28 -1.73 -6.94
C ALA A 77 17.68 -1.32 -7.49
N ILE A 78 17.72 -0.50 -8.55
CA ILE A 78 18.97 0.01 -9.14
C ILE A 78 19.67 0.95 -8.16
N ILE A 79 18.97 1.95 -7.62
CA ILE A 79 19.53 2.94 -6.69
C ILE A 79 20.08 2.24 -5.44
N GLN A 80 19.27 1.37 -4.83
CA GLN A 80 19.66 0.65 -3.63
C GLN A 80 20.90 -0.22 -3.88
N THR A 81 20.87 -1.06 -4.92
CA THR A 81 22.00 -1.93 -5.25
C THR A 81 23.27 -1.15 -5.59
N ALA A 82 23.13 -0.02 -6.30
CA ALA A 82 24.28 0.85 -6.60
C ALA A 82 24.89 1.42 -5.32
N CYS A 83 24.11 1.98 -4.40
CA CYS A 83 24.62 2.52 -3.14
C CYS A 83 25.34 1.45 -2.30
N ILE A 84 24.76 0.24 -2.19
CA ILE A 84 25.37 -0.87 -1.45
C ILE A 84 26.67 -1.32 -2.13
N THR A 85 26.68 -1.43 -3.46
CA THR A 85 27.87 -1.85 -4.22
C THR A 85 29.00 -0.84 -4.10
N ILE A 86 28.70 0.46 -4.18
CA ILE A 86 29.69 1.53 -3.98
C ILE A 86 30.30 1.42 -2.58
N ALA A 87 29.48 1.27 -1.53
CA ALA A 87 29.99 1.10 -0.17
C ALA A 87 30.89 -0.13 -0.04
N GLY A 88 30.52 -1.26 -0.64
CA GLY A 88 31.34 -2.47 -0.68
C GLY A 88 32.66 -2.30 -1.40
N LEU A 89 32.67 -1.62 -2.56
CA LEU A 89 33.90 -1.32 -3.30
C LEU A 89 34.86 -0.43 -2.51
N LEU A 90 34.31 0.59 -1.82
CA LEU A 90 35.13 1.47 -0.98
C LEU A 90 35.76 0.71 0.18
N VAL A 91 35.02 -0.18 0.83
CA VAL A 91 35.57 -1.05 1.89
C VAL A 91 36.63 -1.98 1.35
N TYR A 92 36.37 -2.65 0.22
CA TYR A 92 37.37 -3.51 -0.40
C TYR A 92 38.69 -2.77 -0.66
N GLN A 93 38.63 -1.58 -1.27
CA GLN A 93 39.81 -0.77 -1.57
C GLN A 93 40.51 -0.28 -0.30
N ALA A 94 39.75 0.14 0.72
CA ALA A 94 40.31 0.57 1.99
C ALA A 94 41.16 -0.54 2.65
N PHE A 95 40.61 -1.75 2.73
CA PHE A 95 41.33 -2.89 3.31
C PHE A 95 42.52 -3.31 2.46
N ARG A 96 42.46 -3.14 1.11
CA ARG A 96 43.64 -3.34 0.24
C ARG A 96 44.74 -2.33 0.51
N ASN A 97 44.41 -1.09 0.75
CA ASN A 97 45.36 -0.03 1.12
C ASN A 97 46.00 -0.29 2.49
N PHE A 98 45.29 -0.93 3.42
CA PHE A 98 45.82 -1.42 4.71
C PHE A 98 46.60 -2.73 4.58
N HIS A 99 46.93 -3.17 3.37
CA HIS A 99 47.69 -4.39 3.08
C HIS A 99 47.02 -5.71 3.45
N VAL A 100 45.71 -5.70 3.70
CA VAL A 100 44.94 -6.93 3.94
C VAL A 100 44.95 -7.80 2.67
N ALA A 101 45.07 -9.12 2.81
CA ALA A 101 45.08 -10.04 1.66
C ALA A 101 43.73 -9.96 0.89
N ARG A 102 43.80 -10.09 -0.45
CA ARG A 102 42.66 -9.95 -1.36
C ARG A 102 41.40 -10.76 -0.96
N PRO A 103 41.53 -12.06 -0.60
CA PRO A 103 40.34 -12.85 -0.25
C PRO A 103 39.67 -12.35 1.03
N PHE A 104 40.40 -11.90 2.03
CA PHE A 104 39.86 -11.36 3.27
C PHE A 104 39.20 -10.00 3.05
N ALA A 105 39.83 -9.11 2.27
CA ALA A 105 39.24 -7.82 1.90
C ALA A 105 37.91 -8.02 1.11
N LEU A 106 37.87 -9.00 0.21
CA LEU A 106 36.66 -9.36 -0.53
C LEU A 106 35.57 -9.92 0.42
N ALA A 107 35.94 -10.83 1.32
CA ALA A 107 35.01 -11.40 2.28
C ALA A 107 34.36 -10.32 3.16
N ILE A 108 35.14 -9.36 3.67
CA ILE A 108 34.65 -8.22 4.48
C ILE A 108 33.70 -7.35 3.65
N SER A 109 34.06 -7.06 2.41
CA SER A 109 33.24 -6.27 1.49
C SER A 109 31.89 -6.94 1.22
N LEU A 110 31.89 -8.23 0.85
CA LEU A 110 30.65 -8.99 0.59
C LEU A 110 29.81 -9.13 1.85
N ALA A 111 30.43 -9.33 3.02
CA ALA A 111 29.70 -9.39 4.30
C ALA A 111 28.99 -8.06 4.59
N LEU A 112 29.65 -6.91 4.42
CA LEU A 112 29.01 -5.61 4.57
C LEU A 112 27.86 -5.41 3.58
N MET A 113 28.09 -5.72 2.29
CA MET A 113 27.08 -5.58 1.25
C MET A 113 25.84 -6.43 1.58
N THR A 114 26.04 -7.68 1.98
CA THR A 114 24.94 -8.58 2.36
C THR A 114 24.22 -8.08 3.62
N PHE A 115 24.97 -7.63 4.63
CA PHE A 115 24.38 -7.07 5.86
C PHE A 115 23.47 -5.88 5.54
N VAL A 116 23.94 -4.91 4.75
CA VAL A 116 23.15 -3.74 4.36
C VAL A 116 21.91 -4.14 3.55
N ALA A 117 22.07 -5.08 2.59
CA ALA A 117 20.96 -5.59 1.80
C ALA A 117 19.86 -6.24 2.69
N VAL A 118 20.26 -7.01 3.70
CA VAL A 118 19.33 -7.63 4.66
C VAL A 118 18.61 -6.58 5.54
N CYS A 119 19.28 -5.49 5.91
CA CYS A 119 18.64 -4.41 6.63
C CYS A 119 17.45 -3.81 5.87
N HIS A 120 17.49 -3.82 4.54
CA HIS A 120 16.40 -3.32 3.68
C HIS A 120 15.15 -4.21 3.65
N PHE A 121 15.15 -5.37 4.27
CA PHE A 121 13.90 -6.14 4.46
C PHE A 121 12.97 -5.50 5.49
N SER A 122 13.50 -4.65 6.36
CA SER A 122 12.69 -3.87 7.28
C SER A 122 12.11 -2.63 6.60
N THR A 123 10.80 -2.47 6.61
CA THR A 123 10.10 -1.29 6.07
C THR A 123 10.49 0.02 6.77
N SER A 124 11.00 -0.07 8.00
CA SER A 124 11.49 1.08 8.76
C SER A 124 12.94 1.46 8.44
N TYR A 125 13.69 0.61 7.72
CA TYR A 125 15.06 0.91 7.33
C TYR A 125 15.07 1.78 6.07
N ARG A 126 15.64 2.96 6.19
CA ARG A 126 15.62 3.98 5.13
C ARG A 126 16.91 4.00 4.34
N LEU A 127 16.83 4.46 3.09
CA LEU A 127 17.99 4.68 2.24
C LEU A 127 19.02 5.65 2.88
N SER A 128 18.56 6.59 3.70
CA SER A 128 19.45 7.50 4.45
C SER A 128 20.48 6.76 5.32
N SER A 129 20.10 5.64 5.94
CA SER A 129 21.04 4.80 6.70
C SER A 129 22.10 4.16 5.80
N THR A 130 21.72 3.71 4.61
CA THR A 130 22.67 3.22 3.59
C THR A 130 23.60 4.33 3.11
N ILE A 131 23.10 5.55 2.90
CA ILE A 131 23.92 6.72 2.55
C ILE A 131 24.90 7.06 3.69
N SER A 132 24.46 6.98 4.95
CA SER A 132 25.37 7.15 6.09
C SER A 132 26.48 6.09 6.07
N ILE A 133 26.17 4.80 5.89
CA ILE A 133 27.16 3.72 5.76
C ILE A 133 28.13 4.01 4.60
N MET A 134 27.60 4.42 3.44
CA MET A 134 28.42 4.76 2.28
C MET A 134 29.38 5.91 2.59
N SER A 135 28.95 6.93 3.33
CA SER A 135 29.78 8.06 3.73
C SER A 135 30.89 7.63 4.69
N TRP A 136 30.61 6.76 5.66
CA TRP A 136 31.60 6.18 6.57
C TRP A 136 32.61 5.30 5.81
N THR A 137 32.17 4.51 4.84
CA THR A 137 33.08 3.71 4.01
C THR A 137 33.95 4.58 3.09
N LEU A 138 33.43 5.69 2.59
CA LEU A 138 34.19 6.70 1.85
C LEU A 138 35.28 7.34 2.74
N THR A 139 34.95 7.71 3.95
CA THR A 139 35.93 8.26 4.91
C THR A 139 36.99 7.24 5.25
N LEU A 140 36.63 5.99 5.51
CA LEU A 140 37.60 4.89 5.71
C LEU A 140 38.54 4.74 4.53
N TRP A 141 38.01 4.78 3.31
CA TRP A 141 38.82 4.72 2.09
C TRP A 141 39.79 5.90 1.99
N LEU A 142 39.34 7.15 2.24
CA LEU A 142 40.20 8.33 2.24
C LEU A 142 41.33 8.22 3.27
N VAL A 143 41.02 7.81 4.50
CA VAL A 143 42.03 7.56 5.54
C VAL A 143 43.04 6.49 5.07
N SER A 144 42.58 5.42 4.44
CA SER A 144 43.41 4.34 3.94
C SER A 144 44.36 4.78 2.80
N LEU A 145 43.95 5.73 1.96
CA LEU A 145 44.83 6.33 0.93
C LEU A 145 45.98 7.10 1.55
N VAL A 146 45.73 7.85 2.62
CA VAL A 146 46.77 8.57 3.36
C VAL A 146 47.71 7.56 4.04
N TYR A 147 47.17 6.52 4.68
CA TYR A 147 47.96 5.44 5.30
C TYR A 147 48.92 4.77 4.31
N SER A 148 48.44 4.47 3.11
CA SER A 148 49.28 3.82 2.10
C SER A 148 50.43 4.69 1.59
N ARG A 149 50.28 6.02 1.66
CA ARG A 149 51.32 7.00 1.23
C ARG A 149 52.26 7.43 2.35
N ASN A 150 51.69 7.73 3.52
CA ASN A 150 52.48 8.21 4.68
C ASN A 150 51.77 7.87 5.99
N LYS A 151 52.30 6.87 6.71
CA LYS A 151 51.75 6.40 7.97
C LYS A 151 51.67 7.47 9.05
N ARG A 152 52.59 8.43 9.08
CA ARG A 152 52.59 9.52 10.10
C ARG A 152 51.41 10.48 9.93
N LEU A 153 50.99 10.70 8.67
CA LEU A 153 49.86 11.57 8.37
C LEU A 153 48.50 10.89 8.60
N THR A 154 48.46 9.61 8.87
CA THR A 154 47.20 8.86 9.09
C THR A 154 46.46 9.38 10.32
N ILE A 155 47.20 9.74 11.39
CA ILE A 155 46.59 10.31 12.59
C ILE A 155 45.84 11.62 12.26
N ALA A 156 46.46 12.49 11.45
CA ALA A 156 45.82 13.71 10.99
C ALA A 156 44.60 13.41 10.06
N ALA A 157 44.70 12.36 9.22
CA ALA A 157 43.59 11.94 8.37
C ALA A 157 42.40 11.38 9.16
N CYS A 158 42.62 10.82 10.35
CA CYS A 158 41.52 10.39 11.23
C CYS A 158 40.65 11.58 11.69
N ASN A 159 41.11 12.83 11.62
CA ASN A 159 40.27 13.99 11.86
C ASN A 159 39.09 14.10 10.87
N LEU A 160 39.13 13.42 9.71
CA LEU A 160 38.00 13.32 8.77
C LEU A 160 36.78 12.58 9.37
N LEU A 161 36.98 11.79 10.43
CA LEU A 161 35.89 11.12 11.12
C LEU A 161 34.94 12.14 11.79
N VAL A 162 35.45 13.28 12.27
CA VAL A 162 34.64 14.31 12.92
C VAL A 162 33.65 14.96 11.94
N PRO A 163 34.07 15.54 10.81
CA PRO A 163 33.11 16.11 9.86
C PRO A 163 32.18 15.05 9.25
N THR A 164 32.64 13.80 9.02
CA THR A 164 31.75 12.73 8.59
C THR A 164 30.65 12.46 9.60
N TYR A 165 30.98 12.37 10.88
CA TYR A 165 30.00 12.20 11.95
C TYR A 165 29.04 13.39 12.02
N LEU A 166 29.55 14.61 12.00
CA LEU A 166 28.72 15.83 12.06
C LEU A 166 27.78 15.99 10.86
N LEU A 167 28.20 15.57 9.68
CA LEU A 167 27.35 15.69 8.48
C LEU A 167 26.34 14.52 8.35
N PHE A 168 26.82 13.29 8.48
CA PHE A 168 26.05 12.10 8.13
C PHE A 168 25.49 11.33 9.34
N GLY A 169 25.95 11.61 10.54
CA GLY A 169 25.56 10.87 11.75
C GLY A 169 26.00 9.41 11.72
N LEU A 170 25.50 8.62 12.65
CA LEU A 170 25.67 7.18 12.66
C LEU A 170 24.51 6.53 11.87
N PRO A 171 24.77 5.43 11.14
CA PRO A 171 23.69 4.69 10.48
C PRO A 171 22.75 4.09 11.53
N GLU A 172 21.45 4.21 11.30
CA GLU A 172 20.47 3.47 12.09
C GLU A 172 20.49 2.00 11.66
N ILE A 173 20.94 1.13 12.56
CA ILE A 173 20.91 -0.31 12.33
C ILE A 173 19.62 -0.82 12.99
N LYS A 174 18.72 -1.36 12.17
CA LYS A 174 17.50 -2.01 12.63
C LYS A 174 17.75 -3.50 12.87
N THR A 175 16.86 -4.14 13.61
CA THR A 175 16.89 -5.59 13.82
C THR A 175 16.86 -6.29 12.45
N ILE A 176 17.75 -7.25 12.26
CA ILE A 176 17.79 -8.08 11.06
C ILE A 176 16.48 -8.87 10.97
N GLN A 177 15.77 -8.69 9.87
CA GLN A 177 14.51 -9.38 9.59
C GLN A 177 14.69 -10.28 8.38
N LYS A 178 13.84 -11.30 8.29
CA LYS A 178 13.69 -12.07 7.05
C LYS A 178 12.81 -11.28 6.07
N PRO A 179 12.93 -11.52 4.76
CA PRO A 179 12.01 -10.92 3.80
C PRO A 179 10.59 -11.42 4.09
N ASP A 180 9.66 -10.48 4.20
CA ASP A 180 8.24 -10.76 4.41
C ASP A 180 7.52 -10.68 3.06
N PHE A 181 7.32 -11.84 2.44
CA PHE A 181 6.67 -11.92 1.13
C PHE A 181 5.15 -11.72 1.20
N ILE A 182 4.53 -11.90 2.37
CA ILE A 182 3.10 -11.60 2.54
C ILE A 182 2.92 -10.09 2.54
N LEU A 183 3.71 -9.38 3.33
CA LEU A 183 3.71 -7.92 3.36
C LEU A 183 4.09 -7.32 1.99
N GLU A 184 5.00 -7.95 1.24
CA GLU A 184 5.35 -7.51 -0.12
C GLU A 184 4.16 -7.65 -1.08
N LYS A 185 3.35 -8.70 -0.94
CA LYS A 185 2.10 -8.85 -1.70
C LYS A 185 1.06 -7.81 -1.29
N ASP A 186 1.00 -7.43 -0.01
CA ASP A 186 0.16 -6.34 0.45
C ASP A 186 0.54 -5.02 -0.21
N PHE A 187 1.84 -4.74 -0.31
CA PHE A 187 2.33 -3.58 -1.05
C PHE A 187 2.07 -3.68 -2.55
N ALA A 188 2.11 -4.89 -3.12
CA ALA A 188 1.81 -5.11 -4.53
C ALA A 188 0.35 -4.77 -4.85
N VAL A 189 -0.61 -5.27 -4.10
CA VAL A 189 -2.03 -4.96 -4.34
C VAL A 189 -2.34 -3.48 -4.14
N ASP A 190 -1.74 -2.85 -3.13
CA ASP A 190 -1.87 -1.41 -2.88
C ASP A 190 -1.28 -0.56 -4.02
N CYS A 191 -0.10 -0.92 -4.50
CA CYS A 191 0.58 -0.25 -5.61
C CYS A 191 -0.21 -0.39 -6.92
N GLU A 192 -0.64 -1.61 -7.27
CA GLU A 192 -1.39 -1.85 -8.48
C GLU A 192 -2.78 -1.20 -8.44
N TYR A 193 -3.41 -1.15 -7.27
CA TYR A 193 -4.64 -0.38 -7.07
C TYR A 193 -4.41 1.12 -7.28
N TYR A 194 -3.33 1.68 -6.73
CA TYR A 194 -2.97 3.10 -6.88
C TYR A 194 -2.80 3.50 -8.36
N PHE A 195 -2.22 2.61 -9.17
CA PHE A 195 -2.07 2.83 -10.62
C PHE A 195 -3.31 2.47 -11.46
N GLY A 196 -4.40 2.02 -10.83
CA GLY A 196 -5.63 1.63 -11.52
C GLY A 196 -5.55 0.28 -12.23
N ASN A 197 -4.54 -0.54 -11.93
CA ASN A 197 -4.34 -1.86 -12.54
C ASN A 197 -5.21 -2.93 -11.86
N HIS A 198 -6.53 -2.74 -11.88
CA HIS A 198 -7.49 -3.56 -11.14
C HIS A 198 -7.42 -5.07 -11.50
N ASP A 199 -7.18 -5.41 -12.77
CA ASP A 199 -7.02 -6.81 -13.18
C ASP A 199 -5.80 -7.47 -12.52
N LYS A 200 -4.74 -6.70 -12.34
CA LYS A 200 -3.52 -7.19 -11.69
C LYS A 200 -3.72 -7.39 -10.20
N VAL A 201 -4.48 -6.49 -9.54
CA VAL A 201 -4.91 -6.69 -8.15
C VAL A 201 -5.64 -8.03 -7.99
N ILE A 202 -6.64 -8.29 -8.84
CA ILE A 202 -7.39 -9.55 -8.83
C ILE A 202 -6.45 -10.74 -9.06
N SER A 203 -5.59 -10.67 -10.08
CA SER A 203 -4.64 -11.74 -10.41
C SER A 203 -3.68 -12.07 -9.27
N ILE A 204 -3.14 -11.05 -8.57
CA ILE A 204 -2.24 -11.25 -7.42
C ILE A 204 -2.98 -12.00 -6.30
N VAL A 205 -4.21 -11.57 -5.98
CA VAL A 205 -4.97 -12.20 -4.91
C VAL A 205 -5.36 -13.63 -5.28
N GLU A 206 -5.90 -13.85 -6.47
CA GLU A 206 -6.36 -15.17 -6.91
C GLU A 206 -5.24 -16.20 -7.12
N SER A 207 -4.01 -15.74 -7.41
CA SER A 207 -2.85 -16.61 -7.55
C SER A 207 -2.10 -16.87 -6.22
N SER A 208 -2.49 -16.20 -5.14
CA SER A 208 -1.83 -16.36 -3.84
C SER A 208 -2.40 -17.54 -3.08
N GLU A 209 -1.54 -18.30 -2.39
CA GLU A 209 -1.95 -19.40 -1.51
C GLU A 209 -2.49 -18.89 -0.18
N GLU A 210 -1.88 -17.81 0.33
CA GLU A 210 -2.27 -17.15 1.58
C GLU A 210 -2.82 -15.75 1.29
N HIS A 211 -3.87 -15.38 2.00
CA HIS A 211 -4.57 -14.11 1.83
C HIS A 211 -4.54 -13.31 3.13
N SER A 212 -3.87 -12.17 3.12
CA SER A 212 -3.97 -11.22 4.22
C SER A 212 -5.29 -10.45 4.16
N SER A 213 -5.72 -9.89 5.29
CA SER A 213 -6.90 -9.01 5.32
C SER A 213 -6.73 -7.79 4.39
N GLN A 214 -5.51 -7.31 4.19
CA GLN A 214 -5.22 -6.20 3.28
C GLN A 214 -5.39 -6.59 1.81
N MET A 215 -4.90 -7.77 1.41
CA MET A 215 -5.12 -8.28 0.05
C MET A 215 -6.61 -8.41 -0.24
N LEU A 216 -7.38 -8.99 0.69
CA LEU A 216 -8.83 -9.15 0.53
C LEU A 216 -9.57 -7.81 0.58
N PHE A 217 -9.09 -6.84 1.36
CA PHE A 217 -9.64 -5.48 1.35
C PHE A 217 -9.59 -4.85 -0.05
N PHE A 218 -8.43 -4.87 -0.72
CA PHE A 218 -8.31 -4.33 -2.07
C PHE A 218 -9.05 -5.16 -3.12
N TYR A 219 -9.07 -6.48 -2.96
CA TYR A 219 -9.88 -7.37 -3.80
C TYR A 219 -11.36 -7.00 -3.74
N ASN A 220 -11.92 -6.90 -2.54
CA ASN A 220 -13.32 -6.54 -2.33
C ASN A 220 -13.63 -5.13 -2.86
N LEU A 221 -12.72 -4.18 -2.65
CA LEU A 221 -12.87 -2.81 -3.15
C LEU A 221 -12.92 -2.76 -4.68
N VAL A 222 -12.04 -3.50 -5.35
CA VAL A 222 -12.04 -3.61 -6.81
C VAL A 222 -13.31 -4.33 -7.31
N GLN A 223 -13.73 -5.40 -6.64
CA GLN A 223 -14.96 -6.10 -6.98
C GLN A 223 -16.20 -5.20 -6.82
N ALA A 224 -16.25 -4.38 -5.77
CA ALA A 224 -17.33 -3.42 -5.57
C ALA A 224 -17.36 -2.34 -6.66
N GLN A 225 -16.20 -1.80 -7.05
CA GLN A 225 -16.10 -0.82 -8.14
C GLN A 225 -16.55 -1.40 -9.48
N ARG A 226 -16.41 -2.72 -9.67
CA ARG A 226 -16.91 -3.46 -10.86
C ARG A 226 -18.36 -3.92 -10.72
N GLY A 227 -18.99 -3.69 -9.57
CA GLY A 227 -20.33 -4.19 -9.27
C GLY A 227 -20.40 -5.71 -9.13
N GLN A 228 -19.29 -6.38 -8.85
CA GLN A 228 -19.15 -7.83 -8.75
C GLN A 228 -18.89 -8.33 -7.33
N LEU A 229 -18.90 -7.43 -6.32
CA LEU A 229 -18.62 -7.82 -4.93
C LEU A 229 -19.54 -8.93 -4.42
N PRO A 230 -20.86 -8.87 -4.58
CA PRO A 230 -21.75 -9.93 -4.10
C PRO A 230 -21.48 -11.30 -4.73
N GLU A 231 -21.09 -11.33 -5.99
CA GLU A 231 -20.82 -12.58 -6.70
C GLU A 231 -19.49 -13.24 -6.27
N ASN A 232 -18.55 -12.44 -5.74
CA ASN A 232 -17.22 -12.90 -5.35
C ASN A 232 -16.98 -12.89 -3.84
N LEU A 233 -17.96 -12.46 -3.03
CA LEU A 233 -17.81 -12.25 -1.59
C LEU A 233 -17.32 -13.52 -0.86
N LEU A 234 -17.88 -14.67 -1.20
CA LEU A 234 -17.61 -15.94 -0.52
C LEU A 234 -16.48 -16.76 -1.16
N LYS A 235 -15.78 -16.20 -2.15
CA LYS A 235 -14.69 -16.89 -2.85
C LYS A 235 -13.53 -17.26 -1.93
N PHE A 236 -13.20 -16.38 -0.99
CA PHE A 236 -12.11 -16.56 -0.02
C PHE A 236 -12.67 -16.64 1.40
N THR A 237 -13.41 -17.69 1.71
CA THR A 237 -13.95 -17.91 3.07
C THR A 237 -12.96 -18.65 3.96
N PRO A 238 -12.92 -18.38 5.29
CA PRO A 238 -13.71 -17.36 5.99
C PRO A 238 -13.24 -15.95 5.71
N THR A 239 -14.20 -15.05 5.53
CA THR A 239 -13.95 -13.61 5.32
C THR A 239 -14.38 -12.84 6.58
N ASP A 240 -13.53 -11.96 7.11
CA ASP A 240 -13.85 -11.12 8.26
C ASP A 240 -14.26 -9.69 7.84
N LEU A 241 -14.84 -8.91 8.76
CA LEU A 241 -15.20 -7.52 8.50
C LEU A 241 -13.99 -6.63 8.24
N GLY A 242 -12.81 -6.99 8.70
CA GLY A 242 -11.57 -6.28 8.41
C GLY A 242 -11.22 -6.25 6.93
N THR A 243 -11.79 -7.16 6.13
CA THR A 243 -11.67 -7.16 4.66
C THR A 243 -12.57 -6.14 3.98
N PHE A 244 -13.46 -5.48 4.70
CA PHE A 244 -14.33 -4.39 4.23
C PHE A 244 -13.90 -3.06 4.80
N TYR A 245 -13.92 -2.95 6.12
CA TYR A 245 -13.51 -1.77 6.87
C TYR A 245 -13.17 -2.19 8.30
N LYS A 246 -12.14 -1.58 8.85
CA LYS A 246 -11.80 -1.73 10.26
C LYS A 246 -11.59 -0.35 10.85
N ILE A 247 -12.52 0.08 11.68
CA ILE A 247 -12.45 1.36 12.37
C ILE A 247 -12.40 1.08 13.87
N GLY A 248 -11.36 1.58 14.53
CA GLY A 248 -11.19 1.45 15.97
C GLY A 248 -10.07 2.34 16.48
N PRO A 249 -9.99 2.56 17.80
CA PRO A 249 -8.98 3.42 18.41
C PRO A 249 -7.54 2.97 18.14
N GLU A 250 -7.33 1.67 17.94
CA GLU A 250 -6.01 1.05 17.72
C GLU A 250 -5.76 0.64 16.27
N THR A 251 -6.50 1.24 15.32
CA THR A 251 -6.35 0.90 13.91
C THR A 251 -4.93 1.24 13.41
N PRO A 252 -4.18 0.27 12.85
CA PRO A 252 -2.84 0.53 12.35
C PRO A 252 -2.84 1.59 11.24
N MET A 253 -1.74 2.36 11.16
CA MET A 253 -1.60 3.44 10.18
C MET A 253 -1.80 2.99 8.73
N LEU A 254 -1.32 1.79 8.39
CA LEU A 254 -1.51 1.20 7.07
C LEU A 254 -3.00 1.01 6.77
N THR A 255 -3.78 0.56 7.75
CA THR A 255 -5.23 0.40 7.62
C THR A 255 -5.93 1.74 7.44
N ILE A 256 -5.54 2.79 8.20
CA ILE A 256 -6.09 4.16 8.01
C ILE A 256 -5.84 4.65 6.59
N ARG A 257 -4.64 4.43 6.07
CA ARG A 257 -4.28 4.76 4.69
C ARG A 257 -5.15 4.01 3.67
N ASN A 258 -5.40 2.73 3.90
CA ASN A 258 -6.25 1.92 3.02
C ASN A 258 -7.71 2.35 3.10
N MET A 259 -8.20 2.70 4.29
CA MET A 259 -9.55 3.25 4.48
C MET A 259 -9.76 4.56 3.70
N ASN A 260 -8.70 5.35 3.51
CA ASN A 260 -8.76 6.52 2.64
C ASN A 260 -9.19 6.15 1.21
N GLU A 261 -8.71 5.03 0.66
CA GLU A 261 -9.10 4.56 -0.68
C GLU A 261 -10.58 4.11 -0.72
N LEU A 262 -11.05 3.46 0.34
CA LEU A 262 -12.47 3.10 0.46
C LEU A 262 -13.37 4.33 0.50
N TYR A 263 -13.08 5.29 1.37
CA TYR A 263 -13.89 6.51 1.48
C TYR A 263 -13.90 7.31 0.17
N TRP A 264 -12.76 7.37 -0.49
CA TRP A 264 -12.66 7.94 -1.83
C TRP A 264 -13.55 7.21 -2.84
N ALA A 265 -13.50 5.88 -2.86
CA ALA A 265 -14.34 5.07 -3.74
C ALA A 265 -15.83 5.26 -3.47
N LEU A 266 -16.22 5.33 -2.20
CA LEU A 266 -17.58 5.57 -1.74
C LEU A 266 -18.09 7.00 -2.05
N GLY A 267 -17.20 7.96 -2.35
CA GLY A 267 -17.57 9.36 -2.52
C GLY A 267 -17.79 10.12 -1.21
N ASP A 268 -17.25 9.60 -0.10
CA ASP A 268 -17.25 10.31 1.18
C ASP A 268 -16.00 11.18 1.30
N MET A 269 -16.11 12.44 0.92
CA MET A 269 -14.98 13.38 0.94
C MET A 269 -14.58 13.76 2.36
N THR A 270 -15.50 13.81 3.32
CA THR A 270 -15.22 14.16 4.72
C THR A 270 -14.32 13.11 5.37
N PHE A 271 -14.67 11.83 5.26
CA PHE A 271 -13.83 10.75 5.80
C PHE A 271 -12.57 10.52 4.96
N THR A 272 -12.60 10.76 3.65
CA THR A 272 -11.41 10.76 2.79
C THR A 272 -10.37 11.78 3.28
N GLU A 273 -10.78 13.01 3.52
CA GLU A 273 -9.91 14.07 4.01
C GLU A 273 -9.39 13.76 5.42
N ARG A 274 -10.29 13.34 6.34
CA ARG A 274 -9.92 12.93 7.71
C ARG A 274 -8.86 11.83 7.71
N ALA A 275 -9.07 10.76 6.95
CA ALA A 275 -8.12 9.65 6.85
C ALA A 275 -6.79 10.09 6.25
N ALA A 276 -6.82 10.96 5.22
CA ALA A 276 -5.61 11.51 4.62
C ALA A 276 -4.82 12.39 5.61
N MET A 277 -5.48 13.26 6.36
CA MET A 277 -4.85 14.08 7.38
C MET A 277 -4.24 13.23 8.51
N MET A 278 -4.98 12.25 9.03
CA MET A 278 -4.48 11.36 10.07
C MET A 278 -3.25 10.58 9.59
N THR A 279 -3.32 9.99 8.42
CA THR A 279 -2.17 9.26 7.83
C THR A 279 -0.96 10.18 7.68
N ASN A 280 -1.17 11.42 7.24
CA ASN A 280 -0.08 12.37 7.09
C ASN A 280 0.57 12.74 8.43
N VAL A 281 -0.23 12.97 9.48
CA VAL A 281 0.26 13.29 10.84
C VAL A 281 1.08 12.14 11.42
N PHE A 282 0.66 10.90 11.22
CA PHE A 282 1.37 9.72 11.73
C PHE A 282 2.52 9.24 10.85
N SER A 283 2.66 9.80 9.64
CA SER A 283 3.78 9.49 8.75
C SER A 283 5.09 10.08 9.26
N HIS A 284 6.20 9.54 8.79
CA HIS A 284 7.53 10.03 9.18
C HIS A 284 7.70 11.52 8.84
N ASN A 285 8.13 12.29 9.84
CA ASN A 285 8.24 13.76 9.76
C ASN A 285 6.92 14.44 9.37
N ASN A 286 5.77 13.80 9.61
CA ASN A 286 4.43 14.27 9.22
C ASN A 286 4.33 14.55 7.71
N ARG A 287 4.95 13.70 6.89
CA ARG A 287 5.07 13.90 5.44
C ARG A 287 4.71 12.62 4.69
N ASN A 288 3.68 12.72 3.84
CA ASN A 288 3.20 11.61 3.03
C ASN A 288 2.71 12.17 1.70
N VAL A 289 3.42 11.87 0.62
CA VAL A 289 3.11 12.46 -0.69
C VAL A 289 1.77 11.97 -1.23
N ARG A 290 1.43 10.69 -1.01
CA ARG A 290 0.14 10.12 -1.44
C ARG A 290 -1.03 10.84 -0.76
N MET A 291 -0.90 11.13 0.52
CA MET A 291 -1.96 11.83 1.25
C MET A 291 -2.02 13.31 0.88
N MET A 292 -0.90 13.96 0.56
CA MET A 292 -0.92 15.32 -0.01
C MET A 292 -1.66 15.36 -1.35
N LYS A 293 -1.43 14.36 -2.21
CA LYS A 293 -2.18 14.21 -3.46
C LYS A 293 -3.67 14.00 -3.17
N ARG A 294 -4.03 13.10 -2.25
CA ARG A 294 -5.42 12.83 -1.90
C ARG A 294 -6.12 14.06 -1.32
N LEU A 295 -5.43 14.86 -0.49
CA LEU A 295 -5.97 16.13 0.01
C LEU A 295 -6.24 17.13 -1.11
N ALA A 296 -5.39 17.20 -2.12
CA ALA A 296 -5.66 18.01 -3.30
C ALA A 296 -6.91 17.51 -4.07
N GLU A 297 -7.00 16.20 -4.28
CA GLU A 297 -8.11 15.55 -4.99
C GLU A 297 -9.45 15.76 -4.28
N CYS A 298 -9.54 15.46 -2.97
CA CYS A 298 -10.80 15.57 -2.25
C CYS A 298 -11.28 17.02 -2.13
N ASN A 299 -10.39 17.96 -1.85
CA ASN A 299 -10.75 19.39 -1.81
C ASN A 299 -11.17 19.92 -3.19
N TYR A 300 -10.51 19.46 -4.27
CA TYR A 300 -10.91 19.80 -5.63
C TYR A 300 -12.33 19.31 -5.95
N VAL A 301 -12.61 18.04 -5.63
CA VAL A 301 -13.92 17.41 -5.85
C VAL A 301 -15.02 18.05 -5.00
N SER A 302 -14.70 18.43 -3.75
CA SER A 302 -15.64 19.10 -2.84
C SER A 302 -15.90 20.57 -3.21
N GLY A 303 -15.13 21.13 -4.16
CA GLY A 303 -15.28 22.52 -4.60
C GLY A 303 -14.50 23.54 -3.76
N ASP A 304 -13.73 23.11 -2.76
CA ASP A 304 -12.80 23.99 -2.04
C ASP A 304 -11.52 24.21 -2.87
N THR A 305 -11.63 25.11 -3.83
CA THR A 305 -10.56 25.41 -4.78
C THR A 305 -9.34 26.03 -4.12
N LEU A 306 -9.51 26.74 -3.00
CA LEU A 306 -8.39 27.36 -2.26
C LEU A 306 -7.58 26.31 -1.52
N ALA A 307 -8.24 25.39 -0.84
CA ALA A 307 -7.56 24.28 -0.17
C ALA A 307 -6.91 23.35 -1.21
N ALA A 308 -7.60 23.01 -2.29
CA ALA A 308 -7.02 22.21 -3.37
C ALA A 308 -5.75 22.84 -3.92
N GLU A 309 -5.78 24.15 -4.25
CA GLU A 309 -4.63 24.88 -4.78
C GLU A 309 -3.46 24.92 -3.81
N LYS A 310 -3.71 25.01 -2.50
CA LYS A 310 -2.66 24.91 -1.46
C LYS A 310 -1.87 23.61 -1.58
N TYR A 311 -2.56 22.46 -1.70
CA TYR A 311 -1.91 21.17 -1.83
C TYR A 311 -1.26 20.97 -3.20
N LEU A 312 -1.87 21.46 -4.28
CA LEU A 312 -1.27 21.46 -5.62
C LEU A 312 0.05 22.23 -5.65
N ARG A 313 0.14 23.41 -5.02
CA ARG A 313 1.41 24.18 -4.89
C ARG A 313 2.49 23.44 -4.10
N ILE A 314 2.12 22.60 -3.14
CA ILE A 314 3.10 21.73 -2.44
C ILE A 314 3.63 20.69 -3.42
N LEU A 315 2.75 20.05 -4.19
CA LEU A 315 3.10 19.00 -5.15
C LEU A 315 3.88 19.53 -6.35
N ASP A 316 3.70 20.79 -6.75
CA ASP A 316 4.54 21.47 -7.77
C ASP A 316 6.03 21.43 -7.43
N LYS A 317 6.34 21.47 -6.14
CA LYS A 317 7.72 21.41 -5.65
C LYS A 317 8.30 20.00 -5.58
N THR A 318 7.59 18.99 -6.08
CA THR A 318 8.08 17.61 -6.18
C THR A 318 8.57 17.30 -7.59
N PHE A 319 9.51 16.36 -7.72
CA PHE A 319 9.99 15.96 -9.03
C PHE A 319 8.97 15.09 -9.79
N VAL A 320 8.23 14.24 -9.09
CA VAL A 320 7.32 13.26 -9.70
C VAL A 320 5.93 13.85 -9.94
N TYR A 321 5.39 14.61 -8.99
CA TYR A 321 3.97 14.98 -8.99
C TYR A 321 3.67 16.36 -9.57
N HIS A 322 4.68 17.17 -9.94
CA HIS A 322 4.44 18.52 -10.50
C HIS A 322 3.59 18.47 -11.77
N ARG A 323 3.87 17.52 -12.69
CA ARG A 323 3.09 17.36 -13.93
C ARG A 323 1.65 16.93 -13.65
N TRP A 324 1.43 16.12 -12.62
CA TRP A 324 0.09 15.74 -12.21
C TRP A 324 -0.66 16.97 -11.66
N ALA A 325 -0.02 17.80 -10.85
CA ALA A 325 -0.64 19.02 -10.31
C ALA A 325 -1.02 19.99 -11.42
N ASP A 326 -0.16 20.19 -12.43
CA ASP A 326 -0.46 21.00 -13.60
C ASP A 326 -1.64 20.44 -14.41
N ASN A 327 -1.69 19.13 -14.59
CA ASN A 327 -2.77 18.47 -15.30
C ASN A 327 -4.12 18.62 -14.56
N VAL A 328 -4.12 18.55 -13.23
CA VAL A 328 -5.34 18.78 -12.43
C VAL A 328 -5.82 20.22 -12.56
N ARG A 329 -4.93 21.21 -12.56
CA ARG A 329 -5.32 22.62 -12.80
C ARG A 329 -5.95 22.83 -14.17
N ALA A 330 -5.35 22.21 -15.20
CA ALA A 330 -5.82 22.38 -16.58
C ALA A 330 -7.11 21.59 -16.87
N HIS A 331 -7.21 20.38 -16.38
CA HIS A 331 -8.23 19.39 -16.80
C HIS A 331 -8.98 18.74 -15.63
N GLY A 332 -8.85 19.22 -14.41
CA GLY A 332 -9.40 18.57 -13.21
C GLY A 332 -10.92 18.38 -13.27
N LYS A 333 -11.67 19.30 -13.88
CA LYS A 333 -13.12 19.13 -14.06
C LYS A 333 -13.47 17.91 -14.90
N ASP A 334 -12.68 17.62 -15.95
CA ASP A 334 -12.91 16.46 -16.80
C ASP A 334 -12.42 15.18 -16.13
N ILE A 335 -11.25 15.23 -15.46
CA ILE A 335 -10.66 14.10 -14.74
C ILE A 335 -11.59 13.62 -13.62
N TYR A 336 -12.18 14.53 -12.86
CA TYR A 336 -12.99 14.21 -11.67
C TYR A 336 -14.49 14.36 -11.90
N ARG A 337 -14.96 14.52 -13.13
CA ARG A 337 -16.40 14.71 -13.45
C ARG A 337 -17.28 13.65 -12.81
N SER A 338 -17.00 12.38 -13.06
CA SER A 338 -17.76 11.27 -12.50
C SER A 338 -17.72 11.26 -10.96
N LYS A 339 -16.58 11.63 -10.37
CA LYS A 339 -16.47 11.72 -8.90
C LYS A 339 -17.27 12.89 -8.35
N MET A 340 -17.27 14.04 -9.01
CA MET A 340 -18.06 15.21 -8.63
C MET A 340 -19.56 14.94 -8.74
N GLU A 341 -19.99 14.18 -9.76
CA GLU A 341 -21.39 13.77 -9.91
C GLU A 341 -21.82 12.78 -8.82
N MET A 342 -20.89 11.91 -8.37
CA MET A 342 -21.14 10.96 -7.29
C MET A 342 -21.27 11.67 -5.93
N VAL A 343 -20.45 12.70 -5.70
CA VAL A 343 -20.44 13.46 -4.45
C VAL A 343 -21.57 14.47 -4.46
N ASN A 344 -22.51 14.34 -3.51
CA ASN A 344 -23.57 15.31 -3.39
C ASN A 344 -23.00 16.67 -2.92
N GLN A 345 -23.16 17.71 -3.73
CA GLN A 345 -22.67 19.08 -3.47
C GLN A 345 -23.44 19.82 -2.34
N ARG A 346 -24.44 19.20 -1.74
CA ARG A 346 -25.04 19.75 -0.53
C ARG A 346 -24.06 19.59 0.62
N ASP A 347 -23.80 20.64 1.33
CA ASP A 347 -22.94 20.70 2.50
C ASP A 347 -23.50 19.83 3.63
N THR A 348 -23.24 18.54 3.54
CA THR A 348 -23.72 17.53 4.48
C THR A 348 -22.54 16.74 5.00
N ILE A 349 -22.13 17.05 6.21
CA ILE A 349 -21.11 16.31 6.93
C ILE A 349 -21.63 14.89 7.23
N THR A 350 -20.86 13.89 6.88
CA THR A 350 -21.10 12.52 7.33
C THR A 350 -20.68 12.42 8.80
N ILE A 351 -21.57 12.01 9.67
CA ILE A 351 -21.33 11.95 11.12
C ILE A 351 -21.50 10.51 11.60
N GLY A 352 -20.60 10.05 12.43
CA GLY A 352 -20.69 8.79 13.16
C GLY A 352 -19.51 7.83 12.90
N ASP A 353 -19.29 6.94 13.86
CA ASP A 353 -18.26 5.90 13.79
C ASP A 353 -18.84 4.55 13.32
N ASN A 354 -20.16 4.47 13.12
CA ASN A 354 -20.84 3.26 12.68
C ASN A 354 -20.84 3.19 11.14
N ALA A 355 -20.12 2.22 10.60
CA ALA A 355 -19.98 2.03 9.16
C ALA A 355 -21.32 1.74 8.46
N HIS A 356 -22.25 1.02 9.09
CA HIS A 356 -23.58 0.78 8.55
C HIS A 356 -24.35 2.09 8.38
N PHE A 357 -24.34 2.93 9.40
CA PHE A 357 -24.99 4.25 9.37
C PHE A 357 -24.33 5.17 8.32
N LEU A 358 -23.02 5.12 8.17
CA LEU A 358 -22.29 5.83 7.12
C LEU A 358 -22.80 5.44 5.72
N MET A 359 -22.90 4.14 5.44
CA MET A 359 -23.41 3.66 4.14
C MET A 359 -24.86 4.09 3.90
N MET A 360 -25.69 4.06 4.93
CA MET A 360 -27.09 4.57 4.84
C MET A 360 -27.12 6.06 4.46
N GLN A 361 -26.30 6.90 5.10
CA GLN A 361 -26.23 8.33 4.77
C GLN A 361 -25.80 8.57 3.32
N LEU A 362 -24.82 7.79 2.82
CA LEU A 362 -24.37 7.88 1.44
C LEU A 362 -25.47 7.47 0.45
N LEU A 363 -26.21 6.41 0.75
CA LEU A 363 -27.31 5.94 -0.09
C LEU A 363 -28.54 6.86 -0.05
N ASP A 364 -28.83 7.47 1.10
CA ASP A 364 -29.91 8.46 1.21
C ASP A 364 -29.61 9.75 0.41
N ARG A 365 -28.32 10.08 0.24
CA ARG A 365 -27.88 11.21 -0.57
C ARG A 365 -27.78 10.88 -2.06
N ASN A 366 -27.23 9.71 -2.36
CA ASN A 366 -27.07 9.21 -3.73
C ASN A 366 -27.52 7.75 -3.80
N PRO A 367 -28.82 7.49 -4.12
CA PRO A 367 -29.35 6.15 -4.24
C PRO A 367 -28.68 5.29 -5.33
N ASP A 368 -27.97 5.91 -6.27
CA ASP A 368 -27.27 5.21 -7.35
C ASP A 368 -25.83 4.83 -6.99
N ASN A 369 -25.41 5.05 -5.75
CA ASN A 369 -24.11 4.63 -5.24
C ASN A 369 -24.06 3.12 -5.04
N THR A 370 -23.73 2.39 -6.12
CA THR A 370 -23.69 0.92 -6.11
C THR A 370 -22.62 0.36 -5.18
N ILE A 371 -21.51 1.09 -4.97
CA ILE A 371 -20.44 0.66 -4.06
C ILE A 371 -20.96 0.66 -2.62
N ALA A 372 -21.58 1.74 -2.18
CA ALA A 372 -22.17 1.83 -0.84
C ALA A 372 -23.27 0.77 -0.63
N LEU A 373 -24.09 0.52 -1.67
CA LEU A 373 -25.12 -0.51 -1.62
C LEU A 373 -24.53 -1.91 -1.45
N ASP A 374 -23.52 -2.26 -2.23
CA ASP A 374 -22.87 -3.58 -2.11
C ASP A 374 -22.18 -3.72 -0.76
N TYR A 375 -21.54 -2.65 -0.23
CA TYR A 375 -20.91 -2.68 1.08
C TYR A 375 -21.88 -2.88 2.23
N ILE A 376 -23.04 -2.16 2.25
CA ILE A 376 -24.02 -2.30 3.32
C ILE A 376 -24.68 -3.69 3.31
N LEU A 377 -25.04 -4.18 2.13
CA LEU A 377 -25.70 -5.48 2.01
C LEU A 377 -24.75 -6.65 2.27
N CYS A 378 -23.53 -6.61 1.70
CA CYS A 378 -22.55 -7.66 1.89
C CYS A 378 -22.04 -7.74 3.34
N SER A 379 -21.86 -6.60 4.03
CA SER A 379 -21.42 -6.60 5.42
C SER A 379 -22.47 -7.20 6.37
N THR A 380 -23.76 -6.88 6.17
CA THR A 380 -24.84 -7.49 6.94
C THR A 380 -24.93 -9.00 6.69
N LEU A 381 -24.70 -9.44 5.45
CA LEU A 381 -24.69 -10.86 5.11
C LEU A 381 -23.48 -11.60 5.73
N LEU A 382 -22.31 -11.01 5.79
CA LEU A 382 -21.17 -11.58 6.50
C LEU A 382 -21.43 -11.77 8.00
N LEU A 383 -22.11 -10.81 8.61
CA LEU A 383 -22.54 -10.89 10.01
C LEU A 383 -23.73 -11.83 10.24
N LYS A 384 -24.29 -12.43 9.17
CA LYS A 384 -25.54 -13.21 9.19
C LYS A 384 -26.76 -12.43 9.72
N ASP A 385 -26.70 -11.12 9.67
CA ASP A 385 -27.80 -10.25 10.07
C ASP A 385 -28.82 -10.13 8.94
N ILE A 386 -29.57 -11.21 8.77
CA ILE A 386 -30.55 -11.32 7.69
C ILE A 386 -31.72 -10.35 7.83
N VAL A 387 -31.99 -9.90 9.05
CA VAL A 387 -33.09 -8.95 9.34
C VAL A 387 -32.70 -7.55 8.83
N ASN A 388 -31.52 -7.06 9.20
CA ASN A 388 -31.03 -5.78 8.71
C ASN A 388 -30.77 -5.83 7.20
N PHE A 389 -30.22 -6.95 6.67
CA PHE A 389 -30.08 -7.14 5.23
C PHE A 389 -31.43 -6.96 4.51
N LYS A 390 -32.50 -7.62 4.99
CA LYS A 390 -33.83 -7.53 4.35
C LYS A 390 -34.40 -6.12 4.41
N ARG A 391 -34.25 -5.43 5.54
CA ARG A 391 -34.69 -4.03 5.70
C ARG A 391 -33.97 -3.11 4.70
N ASP A 392 -32.63 -3.22 4.62
CA ASP A 392 -31.82 -2.36 3.76
C ASP A 392 -32.01 -2.71 2.28
N TYR A 393 -32.19 -4.00 1.97
CA TYR A 393 -32.55 -4.45 0.63
C TYR A 393 -33.89 -3.84 0.18
N ASP A 394 -34.94 -3.88 1.02
CA ASP A 394 -36.25 -3.28 0.71
C ASP A 394 -36.15 -1.77 0.53
N ARG A 395 -35.31 -1.11 1.34
CA ARG A 395 -35.18 0.35 1.30
C ARG A 395 -34.45 0.81 0.03
N TYR A 396 -33.36 0.14 -0.36
CA TYR A 396 -32.48 0.62 -1.39
C TYR A 396 -32.53 -0.15 -2.72
N CYS A 397 -33.06 -1.38 -2.72
CA CYS A 397 -33.21 -2.20 -3.94
C CYS A 397 -34.64 -2.17 -4.53
N THR A 398 -35.41 -1.13 -4.28
CA THR A 398 -36.81 -1.03 -4.71
C THR A 398 -37.00 -0.71 -6.19
N ASP A 399 -36.00 -0.11 -6.83
CA ASP A 399 -36.07 0.32 -8.24
C ASP A 399 -35.77 -0.82 -9.22
N LYS A 400 -36.51 -0.84 -10.36
CA LYS A 400 -36.40 -1.90 -11.39
C LYS A 400 -35.01 -1.99 -12.01
N ASN A 401 -34.21 -0.93 -11.98
CA ASN A 401 -32.89 -0.85 -12.59
C ASN A 401 -31.75 -1.25 -11.67
N LYS A 402 -32.03 -1.61 -10.41
CA LYS A 402 -30.98 -1.94 -9.42
C LYS A 402 -30.71 -3.45 -9.34
N PRO A 403 -29.52 -3.84 -8.80
CA PRO A 403 -29.01 -5.21 -8.95
C PRO A 403 -29.72 -6.25 -8.08
N ARG A 404 -31.04 -6.33 -8.20
CA ARG A 404 -31.88 -7.33 -7.49
C ARG A 404 -31.52 -8.77 -7.81
N LEU A 405 -30.93 -9.01 -8.97
CA LEU A 405 -30.68 -10.36 -9.52
C LEU A 405 -29.33 -10.94 -9.10
N LYS A 406 -28.55 -10.25 -8.27
CA LYS A 406 -27.27 -10.80 -7.79
C LYS A 406 -27.50 -12.08 -7.00
N THR A 407 -26.70 -13.11 -7.30
CA THR A 407 -26.87 -14.47 -6.77
C THR A 407 -26.89 -14.47 -5.23
N LEU A 408 -25.93 -13.83 -4.61
CA LEU A 408 -25.81 -13.75 -3.15
C LEU A 408 -27.07 -13.15 -2.49
N TYR A 409 -27.64 -12.08 -3.07
CA TYR A 409 -28.81 -11.44 -2.52
C TYR A 409 -30.06 -12.32 -2.67
N GLN A 410 -30.21 -13.00 -3.80
CA GLN A 410 -31.30 -13.96 -4.00
C GLN A 410 -31.19 -15.16 -3.05
N GLU A 411 -29.97 -15.66 -2.81
CA GLU A 411 -29.72 -16.72 -1.84
C GLU A 411 -30.06 -16.30 -0.40
N ALA A 412 -29.67 -15.09 -0.01
CA ALA A 412 -30.00 -14.54 1.30
C ALA A 412 -31.50 -14.35 1.50
N LEU A 413 -32.19 -13.87 0.48
CA LEU A 413 -33.66 -13.75 0.48
C LEU A 413 -34.35 -15.09 0.65
N CYS A 414 -33.83 -16.20 0.07
CA CYS A 414 -34.35 -17.54 0.31
C CYS A 414 -34.30 -17.91 1.80
N ILE A 415 -33.22 -17.58 2.51
CA ILE A 415 -33.10 -17.85 3.96
C ILE A 415 -34.18 -17.05 4.73
N TRP A 416 -34.31 -15.75 4.41
CA TRP A 416 -35.29 -14.89 5.09
C TRP A 416 -36.71 -15.38 4.87
N LEU A 417 -37.08 -15.70 3.62
CA LEU A 417 -38.44 -16.19 3.26
C LEU A 417 -38.75 -17.53 3.90
N ALA A 418 -37.78 -18.46 3.94
CA ALA A 418 -37.95 -19.75 4.61
C ALA A 418 -38.07 -19.58 6.14
N GLY A 419 -37.25 -18.71 6.75
CA GLY A 419 -37.26 -18.46 8.19
C GLY A 419 -38.55 -17.80 8.70
N THR A 420 -39.19 -16.99 7.84
CA THR A 420 -40.48 -16.31 8.16
C THR A 420 -41.70 -17.10 7.71
N ASN A 421 -41.54 -18.28 7.13
CA ASN A 421 -42.63 -19.05 6.51
C ASN A 421 -43.49 -18.19 5.56
N ALA A 422 -42.82 -17.38 4.73
CA ALA A 422 -43.43 -16.43 3.84
C ALA A 422 -44.42 -17.10 2.85
N PRO A 423 -45.55 -16.46 2.50
CA PRO A 423 -46.52 -16.98 1.54
C PRO A 423 -45.90 -17.02 0.11
N LYS A 424 -46.51 -17.83 -0.78
CA LYS A 424 -46.01 -18.05 -2.14
C LYS A 424 -45.88 -16.74 -2.95
N GLU A 425 -46.75 -15.79 -2.70
CA GLU A 425 -46.77 -14.46 -3.34
C GLU A 425 -45.49 -13.69 -3.04
N GLU A 426 -44.95 -13.75 -1.79
CA GLU A 426 -43.70 -13.11 -1.41
C GLU A 426 -42.49 -13.80 -2.07
N TRP A 427 -42.50 -15.13 -2.12
CA TRP A 427 -41.47 -15.84 -2.88
C TRP A 427 -41.39 -15.39 -4.34
N MET A 428 -42.53 -15.29 -5.03
CA MET A 428 -42.62 -14.81 -6.40
C MET A 428 -42.18 -13.33 -6.54
N LYS A 429 -42.43 -12.51 -5.53
CA LYS A 429 -42.03 -11.10 -5.50
C LYS A 429 -40.52 -10.93 -5.40
N TYR A 430 -39.84 -11.71 -4.53
CA TYR A 430 -38.44 -11.52 -4.20
C TYR A 430 -37.51 -12.41 -5.02
N ILE A 431 -37.88 -13.66 -5.27
CA ILE A 431 -37.03 -14.61 -5.97
C ILE A 431 -37.37 -14.60 -7.45
N GLN A 432 -36.53 -13.94 -8.24
CA GLN A 432 -36.73 -13.82 -9.69
C GLN A 432 -35.84 -14.82 -10.46
N ARG A 433 -34.84 -15.42 -9.80
CA ARG A 433 -33.93 -16.42 -10.40
C ARG A 433 -34.39 -17.82 -10.04
N GLN A 434 -34.95 -18.54 -11.03
CA GLN A 434 -35.45 -19.90 -10.85
C GLN A 434 -34.32 -20.92 -10.59
N ASP A 435 -33.12 -20.68 -11.14
CA ASP A 435 -31.93 -21.48 -10.89
C ASP A 435 -31.53 -21.44 -9.40
N VAL A 436 -31.56 -20.27 -8.78
CA VAL A 436 -31.29 -20.10 -7.34
C VAL A 436 -32.33 -20.83 -6.50
N LEU A 437 -33.62 -20.72 -6.86
CA LEU A 437 -34.69 -21.39 -6.14
C LEU A 437 -34.55 -22.92 -6.21
N GLN A 438 -34.28 -23.49 -7.38
CA GLN A 438 -34.05 -24.91 -7.55
C GLN A 438 -32.85 -25.41 -6.73
N ARG A 439 -31.77 -24.67 -6.79
CA ARG A 439 -30.54 -24.99 -6.03
C ARG A 439 -30.78 -24.90 -4.51
N PHE A 440 -31.59 -23.94 -4.05
CA PHE A 440 -32.01 -23.84 -2.64
C PHE A 440 -32.82 -25.07 -2.19
N GLN A 441 -33.74 -25.54 -3.00
CA GLN A 441 -34.51 -26.77 -2.71
C GLN A 441 -33.61 -28.00 -2.61
N GLN A 442 -32.60 -28.11 -3.48
CA GLN A 442 -31.59 -29.17 -3.42
C GLN A 442 -30.76 -29.07 -2.13
N TYR A 443 -30.33 -27.84 -1.75
CA TYR A 443 -29.61 -27.62 -0.51
C TYR A 443 -30.42 -28.06 0.71
N ASN A 444 -31.70 -27.70 0.78
CA ASN A 444 -32.57 -28.09 1.89
C ASN A 444 -32.73 -29.61 2.03
N SER A 445 -32.70 -30.38 0.94
CA SER A 445 -32.71 -31.84 0.98
C SER A 445 -31.37 -32.46 1.41
N GLN A 446 -30.25 -31.71 1.27
CA GLN A 446 -28.88 -32.14 1.53
C GLN A 446 -28.12 -31.14 2.42
N ARG A 447 -28.77 -30.60 3.42
CA ARG A 447 -28.29 -29.48 4.22
C ARG A 447 -26.88 -29.73 4.79
N GLY A 448 -25.97 -28.84 4.47
CA GLY A 448 -24.57 -28.89 4.90
C GLY A 448 -23.66 -29.72 4.00
N ASN A 449 -24.11 -30.17 2.84
CA ASN A 449 -23.27 -30.83 1.86
C ASN A 449 -22.22 -29.85 1.30
N PRO A 450 -20.91 -30.22 1.31
CA PRO A 450 -19.83 -29.41 0.77
C PRO A 450 -19.94 -29.03 -0.71
N ALA A 451 -20.81 -29.68 -1.48
CA ALA A 451 -21.12 -29.32 -2.88
C ALA A 451 -21.71 -27.88 -3.01
N PHE A 452 -22.19 -27.30 -1.90
CA PHE A 452 -22.78 -25.97 -1.84
C PHE A 452 -21.90 -24.93 -1.15
N LYS A 453 -20.60 -25.19 -0.99
CA LYS A 453 -19.64 -24.27 -0.33
C LYS A 453 -19.67 -22.85 -0.87
N ASP A 454 -19.95 -22.69 -2.15
CA ASP A 454 -20.00 -21.44 -2.89
C ASP A 454 -21.29 -20.65 -2.66
N THR A 455 -22.24 -21.19 -1.87
CA THR A 455 -23.54 -20.56 -1.62
C THR A 455 -23.59 -19.84 -0.27
N TYR A 456 -24.42 -18.81 -0.19
CA TYR A 456 -24.68 -18.13 1.09
C TYR A 456 -25.37 -19.04 2.11
N TRP A 457 -26.16 -20.02 1.69
CA TRP A 457 -26.81 -20.99 2.58
C TRP A 457 -25.80 -21.83 3.34
N TYR A 458 -24.76 -22.32 2.64
CA TYR A 458 -23.69 -23.06 3.29
C TYR A 458 -22.90 -22.17 4.26
N TYR A 459 -22.58 -20.93 3.85
CA TYR A 459 -21.95 -19.93 4.71
C TYR A 459 -22.80 -19.70 5.96
N PHE A 460 -24.09 -19.45 5.80
CA PHE A 460 -25.03 -19.18 6.89
C PHE A 460 -25.11 -20.33 7.89
N ASP A 461 -25.15 -21.58 7.43
CA ASP A 461 -25.31 -22.77 8.27
C ASP A 461 -23.99 -23.28 8.90
N LYS A 462 -22.86 -23.17 8.21
CA LYS A 462 -21.63 -23.91 8.55
C LYS A 462 -20.44 -23.05 8.93
N ILE A 463 -20.34 -21.83 8.41
CA ILE A 463 -19.20 -20.95 8.68
C ILE A 463 -19.55 -20.03 9.87
N LYS A 464 -18.65 -19.85 10.83
CA LYS A 464 -18.85 -18.89 11.92
C LYS A 464 -18.85 -17.46 11.36
N ALA A 465 -19.82 -16.61 11.80
CA ALA A 465 -19.75 -15.20 11.49
C ALA A 465 -18.49 -14.57 12.12
N PRO A 466 -17.90 -13.55 11.47
CA PRO A 466 -16.78 -12.84 12.07
C PRO A 466 -17.21 -12.15 13.37
N ASP A 467 -16.27 -12.03 14.30
CA ASP A 467 -16.46 -11.25 15.51
C ASP A 467 -16.45 -9.75 15.12
N VAL A 468 -17.37 -8.97 15.74
CA VAL A 468 -17.57 -7.53 15.47
C VAL A 468 -16.59 -6.69 16.28
#